data_d9e3b391e7c4b20ed6c3c69031d1ef69
#
_entry.id   d9e3b391e7c4b20ed6c3c69031d1ef69
#
_cell.length_a   1.000
_cell.length_b   1.000
_cell.length_c   1.000
_cell.angle_alpha   90.00
_cell.angle_beta   90.00
_cell.angle_gamma   90.00
#
_symmetry.space_group_name_H-M   'P 1'
#
loop_
_entity.id
_entity.type
_entity.pdbx_description
1 polymer ?
#
loop_
_entity_poly.entity_id
_entity_poly.type
_entity_poly.pdbx_seq_one_letter_code
_entity_poly.pdbx_strand_id
1 'polypeptide(L)'
;MTNKPVRTMVCVTVQRTCERLIREGAKYGDGDNLQILHVVHPGQALMGFNDDPGALEYLYEIARNYHAEMHVIRADEVVETIVSMAEKNGIECIVMGARGAHGGHDYAYTLKARLPQVNFVIV
;
A
#
# COMPACT_ATOMS: atom_id res chain seq x y z
N MET A 1 12.06 -2.13 -27.53
CA MET A 1 10.83 -2.46 -26.84
C MET A 1 10.75 -1.74 -25.51
N THR A 2 9.77 -0.90 -25.36
CA THR A 2 9.63 -0.13 -24.16
C THR A 2 8.81 -0.91 -23.15
N ASN A 3 9.38 -1.10 -21.97
CA ASN A 3 8.63 -1.67 -20.87
C ASN A 3 7.70 -0.60 -20.33
N LYS A 4 6.41 -0.83 -20.48
CA LYS A 4 5.45 0.07 -19.88
C LYS A 4 5.52 -0.08 -18.37
N PRO A 5 5.57 1.02 -17.62
CA PRO A 5 5.47 0.91 -16.18
C PRO A 5 4.14 0.26 -15.80
N VAL A 6 4.21 -0.65 -14.86
CA VAL A 6 3.02 -1.35 -14.37
C VAL A 6 2.35 -0.44 -13.33
N ARG A 7 1.03 -0.32 -13.42
CA ARG A 7 0.29 0.46 -12.43
C ARG A 7 0.35 -0.27 -11.10
N THR A 8 1.12 0.28 -10.20
CA THR A 8 1.50 -0.39 -8.95
C THR A 8 0.96 0.36 -7.75
N MET A 9 0.41 -0.38 -6.81
CA MET A 9 -0.04 0.16 -5.54
C MET A 9 0.71 -0.51 -4.42
N VAL A 10 1.31 0.29 -3.55
CA VAL A 10 2.03 -0.20 -2.38
C VAL A 10 1.12 -0.01 -1.17
N CYS A 11 0.76 -1.10 -0.53
CA CYS A 11 -0.05 -1.05 0.68
C CYS A 11 0.88 -1.04 1.88
N VAL A 12 0.88 0.06 2.61
CA VAL A 12 1.80 0.25 3.73
C VAL A 12 1.05 0.54 5.01
N THR A 13 1.67 0.18 6.11
CA THR A 13 1.30 0.70 7.41
C THR A 13 2.29 1.82 7.74
N VAL A 14 1.93 2.67 8.68
CA VAL A 14 2.82 3.77 9.06
C VAL A 14 3.89 3.21 9.97
N GLN A 15 4.92 2.68 9.37
CA GLN A 15 6.05 2.09 10.07
C GLN A 15 7.34 2.48 9.38
N ARG A 16 8.44 2.37 10.11
CA ARG A 16 9.74 2.73 9.56
C ARG A 16 10.17 1.83 8.42
N THR A 17 9.56 0.64 8.31
CA THR A 17 9.87 -0.29 7.23
C THR A 17 9.12 0.02 5.94
N CYS A 18 8.28 1.03 5.92
CA CYS A 18 7.48 1.36 4.73
C CYS A 18 8.36 1.73 3.55
N GLU A 19 9.54 2.31 3.80
CA GLU A 19 10.45 2.68 2.73
C GLU A 19 10.86 1.47 1.90
N ARG A 20 11.08 0.33 2.55
CA ARG A 20 11.44 -0.88 1.84
C ARG A 20 10.34 -1.31 0.88
N LEU A 21 9.10 -1.22 1.32
CA LEU A 21 7.96 -1.58 0.48
C LEU A 21 7.81 -0.63 -0.70
N ILE A 22 7.96 0.66 -0.45
CA ILE A 22 7.84 1.66 -1.50
C ILE A 22 8.97 1.52 -2.51
N ARG A 23 10.19 1.27 -2.04
CA ARG A 23 11.32 1.05 -2.92
C ARG A 23 11.10 -0.18 -3.80
N GLU A 24 10.52 -1.22 -3.22
CA GLU A 24 10.20 -2.40 -4.00
C GLU A 24 9.14 -2.08 -5.06
N GLY A 25 8.11 -1.33 -4.67
CA GLY A 25 7.08 -0.93 -5.62
C GLY A 25 7.62 -0.09 -6.77
N ALA A 26 8.61 0.73 -6.49
CA ALA A 26 9.20 1.60 -7.50
C ALA A 26 9.93 0.83 -8.60
N LYS A 27 10.22 -0.45 -8.37
CA LYS A 27 10.80 -1.29 -9.40
C LYS A 27 9.79 -1.66 -10.47
N TYR A 28 8.51 -1.61 -10.15
CA TYR A 28 7.44 -2.00 -11.07
C TYR A 28 6.71 -0.79 -11.63
N GLY A 29 6.39 0.18 -10.78
CA GLY A 29 5.71 1.39 -11.18
C GLY A 29 6.61 2.59 -10.98
N ASP A 30 6.27 3.70 -11.67
CA ASP A 30 7.09 4.89 -11.61
C ASP A 30 6.20 6.11 -11.78
N GLY A 31 6.43 7.13 -10.97
CA GLY A 31 5.70 8.38 -11.06
C GLY A 31 4.20 8.18 -10.97
N ASP A 32 3.50 8.51 -12.04
CA ASP A 32 2.05 8.42 -12.07
C ASP A 32 1.53 6.99 -11.95
N ASN A 33 2.41 6.01 -12.15
CA ASN A 33 2.04 4.61 -12.07
C ASN A 33 2.37 3.99 -10.70
N LEU A 34 2.82 4.81 -9.77
CA LEU A 34 3.14 4.33 -8.42
C LEU A 34 2.24 5.04 -7.42
N GLN A 35 1.42 4.27 -6.73
CA GLN A 35 0.53 4.78 -5.71
C GLN A 35 0.83 4.12 -4.39
N ILE A 36 0.68 4.87 -3.32
CA ILE A 36 0.87 4.35 -1.97
C ILE A 36 -0.47 4.47 -1.26
N LEU A 37 -0.94 3.36 -0.72
CA LEU A 37 -2.20 3.33 0.01
C LEU A 37 -1.96 2.95 1.45
N HIS A 38 -2.40 3.79 2.34
CA HIS A 38 -2.40 3.52 3.77
C HIS A 38 -3.85 3.55 4.25
N VAL A 39 -4.36 2.41 4.65
CA VAL A 39 -5.71 2.31 5.17
C VAL A 39 -5.64 2.37 6.69
N VAL A 40 -6.29 3.35 7.27
CA VAL A 40 -6.33 3.51 8.72
C VAL A 40 -7.61 2.90 9.25
N HIS A 41 -7.46 1.83 10.00
CA HIS A 41 -8.60 1.21 10.68
C HIS A 41 -8.84 1.93 11.99
N PRO A 42 -10.09 2.33 12.30
CA PRO A 42 -10.35 3.09 13.53
C PRO A 42 -9.87 2.39 14.79
N GLY A 43 -9.98 1.07 14.83
CA GLY A 43 -9.50 0.31 15.98
C GLY A 43 -7.99 0.43 16.19
N GLN A 44 -7.25 0.47 15.10
CA GLN A 44 -5.80 0.64 15.17
C GLN A 44 -5.43 2.02 15.67
N ALA A 45 -6.19 3.03 15.22
CA ALA A 45 -5.96 4.39 15.68
C ALA A 45 -6.18 4.50 17.18
N LEU A 46 -7.19 3.81 17.68
CA LEU A 46 -7.47 3.82 19.12
C LEU A 46 -6.36 3.14 19.92
N MET A 47 -5.60 2.27 19.30
CA MET A 47 -4.49 1.60 19.97
C MET A 47 -3.19 2.40 19.86
N GLY A 48 -3.24 3.58 19.32
CA GLY A 48 -2.10 4.48 19.29
C GLY A 48 -1.09 4.25 18.19
N PHE A 49 -1.35 3.33 17.32
CA PHE A 49 -0.38 3.02 16.27
C PHE A 49 -0.18 4.14 15.27
N ASN A 50 -1.23 4.92 15.08
CA ASN A 50 -1.20 5.98 14.09
C ASN A 50 -1.17 7.35 14.72
N ASP A 51 -0.83 7.41 16.01
CA ASP A 51 -0.80 8.67 16.74
C ASP A 51 0.54 9.38 16.62
N ASP A 52 1.45 8.81 15.85
CA ASP A 52 2.75 9.44 15.62
C ASP A 52 2.67 10.29 14.36
N PRO A 53 2.50 11.60 14.48
CA PRO A 53 2.44 12.45 13.29
C PRO A 53 3.76 12.44 12.50
N GLY A 54 4.86 12.15 13.16
CA GLY A 54 6.13 12.04 12.47
C GLY A 54 6.17 10.85 11.53
N ALA A 55 5.44 9.78 11.86
CA ALA A 55 5.39 8.62 10.99
C ALA A 55 4.68 8.91 9.67
N LEU A 56 3.58 9.67 9.72
CA LEU A 56 2.89 10.08 8.50
C LEU A 56 3.73 11.03 7.67
N GLU A 57 4.41 11.97 8.33
CA GLU A 57 5.31 12.89 7.62
C GLU A 57 6.42 12.12 6.93
N TYR A 58 6.98 11.13 7.62
CA TYR A 58 8.03 10.30 7.07
C TYR A 58 7.55 9.56 5.82
N LEU A 59 6.37 8.96 5.91
CA LEU A 59 5.78 8.26 4.77
C LEU A 59 5.55 9.22 3.60
N TYR A 60 5.07 10.41 3.90
CA TYR A 60 4.81 11.43 2.90
C TYR A 60 6.09 11.84 2.17
N GLU A 61 7.17 12.01 2.92
CA GLU A 61 8.45 12.38 2.33
C GLU A 61 9.00 11.29 1.43
N ILE A 62 8.86 10.04 1.85
CA ILE A 62 9.29 8.92 1.02
C ILE A 62 8.47 8.89 -0.26
N ALA A 63 7.17 9.06 -0.16
CA ALA A 63 6.31 9.10 -1.33
C ALA A 63 6.76 10.18 -2.31
N ARG A 64 7.09 11.36 -1.79
CA ARG A 64 7.57 12.46 -2.62
C ARG A 64 8.88 12.12 -3.32
N ASN A 65 9.79 11.46 -2.62
CA ASN A 65 11.08 11.11 -3.20
C ASN A 65 10.93 10.16 -4.37
N TYR A 66 9.89 9.37 -4.39
CA TYR A 66 9.61 8.45 -5.49
C TYR A 66 8.56 8.99 -6.45
N HIS A 67 8.12 10.23 -6.25
CA HIS A 67 7.08 10.86 -7.07
C HIS A 67 5.79 10.06 -7.07
N ALA A 68 5.52 9.37 -5.98
CA ALA A 68 4.35 8.51 -5.85
C ALA A 68 3.17 9.31 -5.32
N GLU A 69 1.98 8.93 -5.74
CA GLU A 69 0.75 9.50 -5.21
C GLU A 69 0.37 8.75 -3.94
N MET A 70 0.12 9.49 -2.88
CA MET A 70 -0.18 8.89 -1.59
C MET A 70 -1.64 9.09 -1.22
N HIS A 71 -2.26 7.99 -0.80
CA HIS A 71 -3.65 7.99 -0.33
C HIS A 71 -3.70 7.47 1.08
N VAL A 72 -4.31 8.23 1.96
CA VAL A 72 -4.57 7.80 3.33
C VAL A 72 -6.07 7.75 3.50
N ILE A 73 -6.61 6.56 3.74
CA ILE A 73 -8.05 6.35 3.81
C ILE A 73 -8.39 5.71 5.13
N ARG A 74 -9.34 6.31 5.82
CA ARG A 74 -9.85 5.75 7.06
C ARG A 74 -11.06 4.88 6.74
N ALA A 75 -10.99 3.60 7.09
CA ALA A 75 -12.06 2.66 6.74
C ALA A 75 -12.08 1.48 7.68
N ASP A 76 -13.27 0.98 7.96
CA ASP A 76 -13.45 -0.23 8.77
C ASP A 76 -13.11 -1.49 7.98
N GLU A 77 -13.39 -1.47 6.69
CA GLU A 77 -13.22 -2.63 5.82
C GLU A 77 -11.96 -2.48 4.99
N VAL A 78 -10.85 -2.96 5.54
CA VAL A 78 -9.54 -2.78 4.89
C VAL A 78 -9.49 -3.46 3.54
N VAL A 79 -9.94 -4.72 3.47
CA VAL A 79 -9.89 -5.48 2.22
C VAL A 79 -10.75 -4.81 1.14
N GLU A 80 -11.98 -4.44 1.49
CA GLU A 80 -12.86 -3.79 0.52
C GLU A 80 -12.29 -2.48 0.01
N THR A 81 -11.64 -1.74 0.89
CA THR A 81 -11.03 -0.46 0.50
C THR A 81 -9.90 -0.69 -0.49
N ILE A 82 -9.05 -1.68 -0.22
CA ILE A 82 -7.94 -1.99 -1.13
C ILE A 82 -8.47 -2.47 -2.48
N VAL A 83 -9.46 -3.35 -2.47
CA VAL A 83 -10.07 -3.86 -3.71
C VAL A 83 -10.67 -2.73 -4.52
N SER A 84 -11.43 -1.86 -3.85
CA SER A 84 -12.08 -0.73 -4.51
C SER A 84 -11.06 0.21 -5.15
N MET A 85 -9.99 0.52 -4.42
CA MET A 85 -8.95 1.39 -4.96
C MET A 85 -8.23 0.74 -6.14
N ALA A 86 -7.96 -0.56 -6.03
CA ALA A 86 -7.27 -1.27 -7.10
C ALA A 86 -8.10 -1.27 -8.38
N GLU A 87 -9.39 -1.54 -8.24
CA GLU A 87 -10.28 -1.56 -9.42
C GLU A 87 -10.48 -0.18 -10.01
N LYS A 88 -10.70 0.80 -9.14
CA LYS A 88 -10.94 2.17 -9.58
C LYS A 88 -9.74 2.74 -10.33
N ASN A 89 -8.55 2.41 -9.90
CA ASN A 89 -7.33 2.99 -10.46
C ASN A 89 -6.63 2.07 -11.47
N GLY A 90 -7.24 0.95 -11.80
CA GLY A 90 -6.66 0.02 -12.77
C GLY A 90 -5.32 -0.55 -12.34
N ILE A 91 -5.19 -0.88 -11.08
CA ILE A 91 -3.94 -1.38 -10.52
C ILE A 91 -3.66 -2.78 -11.06
N GLU A 92 -2.42 -2.99 -11.47
CA GLU A 92 -1.97 -4.25 -12.04
C GLU A 92 -1.04 -5.03 -11.10
N CYS A 93 -0.45 -4.32 -10.14
CA CYS A 93 0.49 -4.93 -9.20
C CYS A 93 0.29 -4.32 -7.81
N ILE A 94 0.24 -5.16 -6.80
CA ILE A 94 0.16 -4.70 -5.41
C ILE A 94 1.37 -5.22 -4.66
N VAL A 95 2.09 -4.31 -4.01
CA VAL A 95 3.22 -4.64 -3.16
C VAL A 95 2.79 -4.49 -1.71
N MET A 96 3.06 -5.51 -0.90
CA MET A 96 2.70 -5.46 0.51
C MET A 96 3.66 -6.31 1.33
N GLY A 97 3.67 -6.08 2.63
CA GLY A 97 4.52 -6.83 3.53
C GLY A 97 4.02 -8.24 3.73
N ALA A 98 4.95 -9.14 4.05
CA ALA A 98 4.65 -10.55 4.21
C ALA A 98 3.69 -10.82 5.36
N ARG A 99 3.69 -9.95 6.35
CA ARG A 99 2.74 -10.04 7.46
C ARG A 99 2.34 -8.66 7.89
N GLY A 100 1.07 -8.49 8.18
CA GLY A 100 0.65 -7.30 8.87
C GLY A 100 1.43 -7.17 10.16
N ALA A 101 1.79 -5.97 10.50
CA ALA A 101 2.60 -5.69 11.68
C ALA A 101 1.96 -6.19 12.96
N HIS A 102 0.71 -6.52 12.94
CA HIS A 102 -0.06 -6.85 14.12
C HIS A 102 -0.64 -8.24 14.06
N GLY A 103 0.12 -9.10 13.51
CA GLY A 103 0.01 -10.51 13.81
C GLY A 103 -1.27 -11.14 13.41
N GLY A 104 -1.69 -11.09 12.36
CA GLY A 104 -2.73 -11.96 12.26
C GLY A 104 -3.43 -12.03 10.96
N HIS A 105 -3.56 -11.01 10.26
CA HIS A 105 -4.33 -11.09 9.04
C HIS A 105 -3.42 -11.16 7.83
N ASP A 106 -3.52 -12.28 7.15
CA ASP A 106 -2.90 -12.41 5.84
C ASP A 106 -3.84 -11.82 4.82
N TYR A 107 -3.80 -10.51 4.70
CA TYR A 107 -4.62 -9.82 3.72
C TYR A 107 -4.29 -10.26 2.31
N ALA A 108 -3.06 -10.69 2.08
CA ALA A 108 -2.64 -11.10 0.74
C ALA A 108 -3.48 -12.26 0.22
N TYR A 109 -3.77 -13.23 1.07
CA TYR A 109 -4.58 -14.38 0.66
C TYR A 109 -5.97 -13.94 0.20
N THR A 110 -6.62 -13.11 1.01
CA THR A 110 -7.96 -12.63 0.70
C THR A 110 -7.96 -11.75 -0.55
N LEU A 111 -6.96 -10.88 -0.66
CA LEU A 111 -6.87 -9.97 -1.79
C LEU A 111 -6.61 -10.71 -3.09
N LYS A 112 -5.78 -11.74 -3.06
CA LYS A 112 -5.53 -12.53 -4.26
C LYS A 112 -6.80 -13.19 -4.77
N ALA A 113 -7.65 -13.64 -3.86
CA ALA A 113 -8.92 -14.24 -4.24
C ALA A 113 -9.87 -13.22 -4.87
N ARG A 114 -9.81 -11.97 -4.37
CA ARG A 114 -10.68 -10.90 -4.86
C ARG A 114 -10.15 -10.25 -6.14
N LEU A 115 -8.84 -10.29 -6.35
CA LEU A 115 -8.18 -9.62 -7.48
C LEU A 115 -7.30 -10.62 -8.21
N PRO A 116 -7.90 -11.62 -8.89
CA PRO A 116 -7.12 -12.70 -9.49
C PRO A 116 -6.23 -12.23 -10.65
N GLN A 117 -6.54 -11.11 -11.28
CA GLN A 117 -5.73 -10.60 -12.39
C GLN A 117 -4.61 -9.67 -11.93
N VAL A 118 -4.51 -9.38 -10.65
CA VAL A 118 -3.49 -8.49 -10.12
C VAL A 118 -2.30 -9.33 -9.64
N ASN A 119 -1.10 -8.88 -9.95
CA ASN A 119 0.11 -9.50 -9.44
C ASN A 119 0.40 -8.99 -8.04
N PHE A 120 0.73 -9.90 -7.14
CA PHE A 120 1.05 -9.54 -5.77
C PHE A 120 2.51 -9.80 -5.50
N VAL A 121 3.20 -8.78 -4.98
CA VAL A 121 4.59 -8.87 -4.57
C VAL A 121 4.62 -8.77 -3.05
N ILE A 122 4.98 -9.87 -2.42
CA ILE A 122 5.04 -9.93 -0.96
C ILE A 122 6.49 -9.82 -0.53
N VAL A 123 6.78 -8.79 0.23
CA VAL A 123 8.17 -8.48 0.61
C VAL A 123 8.47 -8.84 2.05
#